data_7113735eb5332e67dffe911ce52115ad
#
_entry.id   7113735eb5332e67dffe911ce52115ad
#
_cell.length_a   1.000
_cell.length_b   1.000
_cell.length_c   1.000
_cell.angle_alpha   90.00
_cell.angle_beta   90.00
_cell.angle_gamma   90.00
#
_symmetry.space_group_name_H-M   'P 1'
#
loop_
_entity.id
_entity.type
_entity.pdbx_description
1 polymer ?
#
loop_
_entity_poly.entity_id
_entity_poly.type
_entity_poly.pdbx_seq_one_letter_code
_entity_poly.pdbx_strand_id
1 'polypeptide(L)'
;MSFFNKNKDVLFISISAILFFLVAYFLERTAFSKLTSLWFSLFGCFYILMKSNTIIFSNLVGISILFRLIFLFATPNLSQDFYRFIWDGRMVLEGLNPYLSLPESFIQQGINPIAEASVLYNGMGEMNGSHYTNYPPLNQLCFLIAALFSSKSIFGSIIVLRLIIILADIGILYFGKKLLEKLQLPVKNIFWYILNPFIIIEMTGNLHFEPVMLFFFILGLYKLFEQKWILAAILIACSISIKLIPLLFLPLFYQWFTTSSNRQSKKKLLRVPPFAGLTKLFAFYAVILATTIVLFLPFYSSELIVKYTTSVGLWFGDFEFNASFYYLFREIGYLFRGWNEISIIAKITPVLTIIFLIIIAVFRKNKT
;
A
#
# COMPACT_ATOMS: atom_id res chain seq x y z
N MET A 1 -41.42 7.59 -3.69
CA MET A 1 -40.00 7.91 -4.01
C MET A 1 -38.98 7.05 -3.25
N SER A 2 -39.15 6.74 -1.97
CA SER A 2 -38.18 5.92 -1.19
C SER A 2 -38.06 4.45 -1.63
N PHE A 3 -39.17 3.80 -2.00
CA PHE A 3 -39.20 2.39 -2.45
C PHE A 3 -38.43 2.18 -3.76
N PHE A 4 -38.62 3.04 -4.77
CA PHE A 4 -37.88 2.96 -6.03
C PHE A 4 -36.38 3.19 -5.84
N ASN A 5 -36.00 4.13 -4.97
CA ASN A 5 -34.58 4.40 -4.70
C ASN A 5 -33.90 3.25 -3.96
N LYS A 6 -34.59 2.61 -2.99
CA LYS A 6 -34.07 1.45 -2.27
C LYS A 6 -33.89 0.23 -3.19
N ASN A 7 -34.82 -0.02 -4.09
CA ASN A 7 -34.72 -1.09 -5.08
C ASN A 7 -33.58 -0.83 -6.08
N LYS A 8 -33.37 0.43 -6.47
CA LYS A 8 -32.23 0.82 -7.30
C LYS A 8 -30.90 0.52 -6.62
N ASP A 9 -30.74 0.87 -5.34
CA ASP A 9 -29.50 0.60 -4.60
C ASP A 9 -29.22 -0.92 -4.53
N VAL A 10 -30.22 -1.73 -4.20
CA VAL A 10 -30.10 -3.20 -4.18
C VAL A 10 -29.69 -3.73 -5.56
N LEU A 11 -30.26 -3.22 -6.62
CA LEU A 11 -29.90 -3.61 -7.99
C LEU A 11 -28.41 -3.33 -8.26
N PHE A 12 -27.90 -2.12 -7.98
CA PHE A 12 -26.49 -1.77 -8.24
C PHE A 12 -25.52 -2.51 -7.31
N ILE A 13 -25.91 -2.83 -6.06
CA ILE A 13 -25.14 -3.71 -5.18
C ILE A 13 -25.02 -5.11 -5.79
N SER A 14 -26.13 -5.67 -6.24
CA SER A 14 -26.17 -7.03 -6.84
C SER A 14 -25.35 -7.07 -8.14
N ILE A 15 -25.50 -6.07 -9.02
CA ILE A 15 -24.69 -5.95 -10.24
C ILE A 15 -23.21 -5.87 -9.88
N SER A 16 -22.83 -5.02 -8.91
CA SER A 16 -21.42 -4.90 -8.48
C SER A 16 -20.88 -6.23 -7.94
N ALA A 17 -21.66 -6.97 -7.15
CA ALA A 17 -21.26 -8.28 -6.63
C ALA A 17 -21.01 -9.28 -7.77
N ILE A 18 -21.88 -9.32 -8.78
CA ILE A 18 -21.71 -10.18 -9.96
C ILE A 18 -20.46 -9.77 -10.73
N LEU A 19 -20.25 -8.46 -10.96
CA LEU A 19 -19.09 -7.97 -11.68
C LEU A 19 -17.78 -8.28 -10.92
N PHE A 20 -17.74 -8.12 -9.59
CA PHE A 20 -16.57 -8.51 -8.79
C PHE A 20 -16.34 -10.03 -8.85
N PHE A 21 -17.38 -10.82 -8.85
CA PHE A 21 -17.27 -12.28 -9.01
C PHE A 21 -16.70 -12.65 -10.38
N LEU A 22 -17.14 -11.99 -11.45
CA LEU A 22 -16.58 -12.18 -12.80
C LEU A 22 -15.10 -11.78 -12.87
N VAL A 23 -14.71 -10.68 -12.21
CA VAL A 23 -13.30 -10.27 -12.10
C VAL A 23 -12.49 -11.31 -11.34
N ALA A 24 -13.00 -11.81 -10.21
CA ALA A 24 -12.28 -12.70 -9.31
C ALA A 24 -12.00 -14.08 -9.93
N TYR A 25 -12.96 -14.62 -10.72
CA TYR A 25 -12.94 -16.02 -11.12
C TYR A 25 -12.91 -16.26 -12.64
N PHE A 26 -13.22 -15.26 -13.46
CA PHE A 26 -13.38 -15.44 -14.91
C PHE A 26 -12.62 -14.44 -15.77
N LEU A 27 -11.88 -13.51 -15.15
CA LEU A 27 -11.07 -12.54 -15.88
C LEU A 27 -9.65 -13.07 -16.10
N GLU A 28 -9.21 -13.10 -17.34
CA GLU A 28 -7.82 -13.34 -17.70
C GLU A 28 -7.09 -12.01 -17.90
N ARG A 29 -5.83 -11.94 -17.47
CA ARG A 29 -5.00 -10.72 -17.56
C ARG A 29 -4.87 -10.19 -18.99
N THR A 30 -4.85 -11.08 -19.97
CA THR A 30 -4.70 -10.77 -21.40
C THR A 30 -6.00 -10.33 -22.08
N ALA A 31 -7.16 -10.54 -21.43
CA ALA A 31 -8.47 -10.21 -21.97
C ALA A 31 -8.79 -8.71 -21.83
N PHE A 32 -8.05 -7.83 -22.53
CA PHE A 32 -8.11 -6.37 -22.36
C PHE A 32 -9.52 -5.78 -22.48
N SER A 33 -10.28 -6.15 -23.51
CA SER A 33 -11.65 -5.61 -23.70
C SER A 33 -12.58 -6.00 -22.55
N LYS A 34 -12.47 -7.24 -22.04
CA LYS A 34 -13.25 -7.74 -20.92
C LYS A 34 -12.85 -7.01 -19.62
N LEU A 35 -11.53 -6.85 -19.38
CA LEU A 35 -11.00 -6.10 -18.26
C LEU A 35 -11.55 -4.67 -18.26
N THR A 36 -11.39 -3.95 -19.36
CA THR A 36 -11.82 -2.55 -19.51
C THR A 36 -13.33 -2.39 -19.29
N SER A 37 -14.15 -3.28 -19.88
CA SER A 37 -15.60 -3.24 -19.73
C SER A 37 -16.05 -3.48 -18.29
N LEU A 38 -15.45 -4.47 -17.60
CA LEU A 38 -15.75 -4.75 -16.20
C LEU A 38 -15.35 -3.59 -15.28
N TRP A 39 -14.18 -2.96 -15.53
CA TRP A 39 -13.72 -1.81 -14.78
C TRP A 39 -14.65 -0.61 -14.91
N PHE A 40 -14.99 -0.19 -16.13
CA PHE A 40 -15.91 0.94 -16.33
C PHE A 40 -17.29 0.67 -15.73
N SER A 41 -17.80 -0.56 -15.86
CA SER A 41 -19.07 -0.95 -15.25
C SER A 41 -19.03 -0.87 -13.72
N LEU A 42 -17.97 -1.38 -13.09
CA LEU A 42 -17.78 -1.30 -11.63
C LEU A 42 -17.64 0.13 -11.15
N PHE A 43 -16.87 0.98 -11.84
CA PHE A 43 -16.75 2.40 -11.48
C PHE A 43 -18.08 3.15 -11.66
N GLY A 44 -18.88 2.82 -12.69
CA GLY A 44 -20.23 3.35 -12.87
C GLY A 44 -21.14 2.98 -11.70
N CYS A 45 -21.19 1.70 -11.32
CA CYS A 45 -21.94 1.23 -10.14
C CYS A 45 -21.47 1.89 -8.86
N PHE A 46 -20.15 1.95 -8.64
CA PHE A 46 -19.53 2.61 -7.49
C PHE A 46 -19.96 4.08 -7.37
N TYR A 47 -19.89 4.83 -8.46
CA TYR A 47 -20.29 6.23 -8.47
C TYR A 47 -21.76 6.40 -8.08
N ILE A 48 -22.66 5.55 -8.62
CA ILE A 48 -24.08 5.56 -8.30
C ILE A 48 -24.31 5.25 -6.80
N LEU A 49 -23.65 4.23 -6.25
CA LEU A 49 -23.74 3.87 -4.84
C LEU A 49 -23.22 4.99 -3.94
N MET A 50 -22.13 5.67 -4.29
CA MET A 50 -21.58 6.78 -3.52
C MET A 50 -22.51 8.02 -3.51
N LYS A 51 -23.28 8.22 -4.58
CA LYS A 51 -24.27 9.31 -4.69
C LYS A 51 -25.61 8.97 -4.04
N SER A 52 -25.83 7.72 -3.67
CA SER A 52 -27.07 7.34 -2.97
C SER A 52 -27.14 7.96 -1.57
N ASN A 53 -28.30 8.55 -1.26
CA ASN A 53 -28.62 9.10 0.06
C ASN A 53 -29.46 8.14 0.90
N THR A 54 -29.86 6.99 0.34
CA THR A 54 -30.71 5.99 1.00
C THR A 54 -29.91 4.93 1.73
N ILE A 55 -28.64 4.73 1.37
CA ILE A 55 -27.77 3.74 2.00
C ILE A 55 -27.14 4.33 3.27
N ILE A 56 -27.47 3.75 4.40
CA ILE A 56 -26.91 4.13 5.71
C ILE A 56 -25.47 3.63 5.85
N PHE A 57 -24.70 4.23 6.75
CA PHE A 57 -23.30 3.95 6.96
C PHE A 57 -23.01 2.46 7.22
N SER A 58 -23.78 1.81 8.10
CA SER A 58 -23.62 0.39 8.44
C SER A 58 -23.81 -0.54 7.23
N ASN A 59 -24.74 -0.22 6.34
CA ASN A 59 -24.94 -1.02 5.13
C ASN A 59 -23.76 -0.88 4.16
N LEU A 60 -23.18 0.35 4.00
CA LEU A 60 -21.97 0.54 3.22
C LEU A 60 -20.79 -0.24 3.79
N VAL A 61 -20.67 -0.35 5.11
CA VAL A 61 -19.69 -1.23 5.78
C VAL A 61 -19.90 -2.68 5.38
N GLY A 62 -21.13 -3.20 5.53
CA GLY A 62 -21.46 -4.58 5.17
C GLY A 62 -21.19 -4.89 3.70
N ILE A 63 -21.58 -3.99 2.79
CA ILE A 63 -21.35 -4.12 1.35
C ILE A 63 -19.83 -4.15 1.05
N SER A 64 -19.05 -3.30 1.70
CA SER A 64 -17.61 -3.25 1.48
C SER A 64 -16.87 -4.52 1.91
N ILE A 65 -17.32 -5.13 3.00
CA ILE A 65 -16.82 -6.42 3.48
C ILE A 65 -17.26 -7.53 2.51
N LEU A 66 -18.52 -7.55 2.11
CA LEU A 66 -19.07 -8.53 1.17
C LEU A 66 -18.26 -8.56 -0.13
N PHE A 67 -17.97 -7.39 -0.73
CA PHE A 67 -17.21 -7.31 -1.98
C PHE A 67 -15.79 -7.86 -1.84
N ARG A 68 -15.14 -7.70 -0.68
CA ARG A 68 -13.84 -8.30 -0.39
C ARG A 68 -13.91 -9.80 -0.19
N LEU A 69 -14.95 -10.28 0.48
CA LEU A 69 -15.15 -11.72 0.72
C LEU A 69 -15.41 -12.49 -0.57
N ILE A 70 -15.92 -11.86 -1.63
CA ILE A 70 -16.04 -12.48 -2.98
C ILE A 70 -14.66 -12.97 -3.47
N PHE A 71 -13.59 -12.25 -3.17
CA PHE A 71 -12.24 -12.64 -3.57
C PHE A 71 -11.59 -13.68 -2.65
N LEU A 72 -12.17 -14.00 -1.48
CA LEU A 72 -11.48 -14.76 -0.43
C LEU A 72 -10.82 -16.05 -0.93
N PHE A 73 -11.49 -16.77 -1.80
CA PHE A 73 -11.02 -18.03 -2.37
C PHE A 73 -10.53 -17.91 -3.83
N ALA A 74 -10.42 -16.71 -4.36
CA ALA A 74 -9.91 -16.52 -5.71
C ALA A 74 -8.37 -16.53 -5.74
N THR A 75 -7.77 -17.19 -6.73
CA THR A 75 -6.35 -17.00 -7.02
C THR A 75 -6.16 -15.63 -7.69
N PRO A 76 -5.16 -14.81 -7.28
CA PRO A 76 -4.87 -13.55 -7.96
C PRO A 76 -4.62 -13.78 -9.45
N ASN A 77 -5.28 -12.99 -10.30
CA ASN A 77 -5.29 -13.19 -11.75
C ASN A 77 -4.71 -12.02 -12.56
N LEU A 78 -4.51 -10.85 -11.93
CA LEU A 78 -3.93 -9.69 -12.59
C LEU A 78 -2.50 -9.39 -12.15
N SER A 79 -2.04 -9.97 -11.02
CA SER A 79 -0.66 -9.87 -10.53
C SER A 79 -0.13 -11.25 -10.15
N GLN A 80 1.16 -11.47 -10.41
CA GLN A 80 1.90 -12.68 -10.02
C GLN A 80 2.78 -12.48 -8.78
N ASP A 81 2.78 -11.30 -8.18
CA ASP A 81 3.67 -10.94 -7.06
C ASP A 81 3.47 -11.82 -5.82
N PHE A 82 2.24 -12.35 -5.64
CA PHE A 82 1.93 -13.22 -4.50
C PHE A 82 2.79 -14.48 -4.44
N TYR A 83 3.28 -14.98 -5.57
CA TYR A 83 4.23 -16.11 -5.59
C TYR A 83 5.54 -15.74 -4.91
N ARG A 84 6.01 -14.50 -5.11
CA ARG A 84 7.18 -13.99 -4.42
C ARG A 84 6.92 -13.76 -2.93
N PHE A 85 5.74 -13.30 -2.55
CA PHE A 85 5.38 -13.14 -1.13
C PHE A 85 5.40 -14.48 -0.39
N ILE A 86 4.84 -15.52 -1.01
CA ILE A 86 4.83 -16.88 -0.45
C ILE A 86 6.25 -17.44 -0.39
N TRP A 87 7.06 -17.23 -1.43
CA TRP A 87 8.47 -17.63 -1.44
C TRP A 87 9.22 -17.00 -0.26
N ASP A 88 9.20 -15.70 -0.15
CA ASP A 88 9.92 -14.96 0.90
C ASP A 88 9.43 -15.37 2.31
N GLY A 89 8.12 -15.51 2.52
CA GLY A 89 7.56 -15.93 3.79
C GLY A 89 8.00 -17.35 4.20
N ARG A 90 8.06 -18.30 3.25
CA ARG A 90 8.54 -19.65 3.51
C ARG A 90 10.06 -19.68 3.73
N MET A 91 10.85 -18.83 3.04
CA MET A 91 12.28 -18.66 3.32
C MET A 91 12.50 -18.25 4.79
N VAL A 92 11.76 -17.26 5.26
CA VAL A 92 11.86 -16.81 6.67
C VAL A 92 11.44 -17.93 7.63
N LEU A 93 10.41 -18.71 7.30
CA LEU A 93 9.96 -19.85 8.11
C LEU A 93 11.04 -20.92 8.26
N GLU A 94 11.80 -21.19 7.20
CA GLU A 94 12.93 -22.13 7.20
C GLU A 94 14.23 -21.52 7.78
N GLY A 95 14.16 -20.32 8.37
CA GLY A 95 15.31 -19.63 8.95
C GLY A 95 16.28 -19.03 7.92
N LEU A 96 15.88 -18.95 6.65
CA LEU A 96 16.65 -18.40 5.57
C LEU A 96 16.35 -16.90 5.40
N ASN A 97 17.39 -16.11 5.08
CA ASN A 97 17.23 -14.67 4.88
C ASN A 97 16.87 -14.36 3.41
N PRO A 98 15.63 -13.91 3.11
CA PRO A 98 15.18 -13.65 1.74
C PRO A 98 15.93 -12.52 1.05
N TYR A 99 16.60 -11.64 1.80
CA TYR A 99 17.38 -10.54 1.24
C TYR A 99 18.75 -10.96 0.67
N LEU A 100 19.23 -12.15 0.99
CA LEU A 100 20.59 -12.57 0.69
C LEU A 100 20.72 -13.51 -0.52
N SER A 101 19.60 -14.02 -1.00
CA SER A 101 19.59 -15.02 -2.08
C SER A 101 18.54 -14.68 -3.15
N LEU A 102 18.82 -15.15 -4.36
CA LEU A 102 17.91 -15.07 -5.49
C LEU A 102 17.13 -16.37 -5.58
N PRO A 103 15.80 -16.37 -5.79
CA PRO A 103 15.05 -17.58 -6.08
C PRO A 103 15.65 -18.39 -7.23
N GLU A 104 16.08 -17.71 -8.29
CA GLU A 104 16.71 -18.30 -9.46
C GLU A 104 17.96 -19.13 -9.11
N SER A 105 18.80 -18.64 -8.21
CA SER A 105 20.06 -19.32 -7.87
C SER A 105 19.83 -20.70 -7.22
N PHE A 106 18.76 -20.87 -6.46
CA PHE A 106 18.38 -22.16 -5.90
C PHE A 106 17.91 -23.14 -6.98
N ILE A 107 17.04 -22.65 -7.87
CA ILE A 107 16.44 -23.50 -8.93
C ILE A 107 17.50 -23.93 -9.92
N GLN A 108 18.43 -23.05 -10.32
CA GLN A 108 19.54 -23.38 -11.21
C GLN A 108 20.51 -24.45 -10.62
N GLN A 109 20.66 -24.46 -9.30
CA GLN A 109 21.46 -25.47 -8.58
C GLN A 109 20.69 -26.76 -8.29
N GLY A 110 19.41 -26.86 -8.67
CA GLY A 110 18.54 -28.00 -8.36
C GLY A 110 18.13 -28.07 -6.89
N ILE A 111 18.27 -26.99 -6.14
CA ILE A 111 17.95 -26.92 -4.71
C ILE A 111 16.51 -26.42 -4.53
N ASN A 112 15.74 -27.13 -3.71
CA ASN A 112 14.40 -26.70 -3.29
C ASN A 112 14.45 -26.24 -1.81
N PRO A 113 14.71 -24.94 -1.52
CA PRO A 113 14.91 -24.47 -0.16
C PRO A 113 13.61 -24.43 0.65
N ILE A 114 12.48 -24.46 -0.02
CA ILE A 114 11.12 -24.34 0.54
C ILE A 114 10.15 -25.29 -0.17
N ALA A 115 9.01 -25.55 0.45
CA ALA A 115 7.96 -26.36 -0.19
C ALA A 115 7.46 -25.67 -1.49
N GLU A 116 7.15 -26.43 -2.51
CA GLU A 116 6.65 -26.00 -3.83
C GLU A 116 7.58 -24.95 -4.52
N ALA A 117 8.92 -25.01 -4.26
CA ALA A 117 9.88 -24.02 -4.76
C ALA A 117 9.82 -23.82 -6.28
N SER A 118 9.81 -24.90 -7.06
CA SER A 118 9.75 -24.82 -8.53
C SER A 118 8.42 -24.21 -9.01
N VAL A 119 7.31 -24.52 -8.35
CA VAL A 119 5.99 -23.96 -8.70
C VAL A 119 5.96 -22.45 -8.42
N LEU A 120 6.47 -22.05 -7.26
CA LEU A 120 6.54 -20.64 -6.86
C LEU A 120 7.46 -19.84 -7.80
N TYR A 121 8.62 -20.39 -8.16
CA TYR A 121 9.56 -19.75 -9.09
C TYR A 121 8.95 -19.57 -10.48
N ASN A 122 8.34 -20.61 -11.03
CA ASN A 122 7.68 -20.52 -12.33
C ASN A 122 6.51 -19.53 -12.30
N GLY A 123 5.75 -19.49 -11.21
CA GLY A 123 4.62 -18.58 -11.04
C GLY A 123 5.05 -17.11 -10.91
N MET A 124 6.15 -16.82 -10.20
CA MET A 124 6.62 -15.42 -10.07
C MET A 124 7.30 -14.89 -11.33
N GLY A 125 7.77 -15.78 -12.21
CA GLY A 125 8.47 -15.47 -13.43
C GLY A 125 9.93 -15.06 -13.23
N GLU A 126 10.69 -15.11 -14.31
CA GLU A 126 12.14 -14.87 -14.34
C GLU A 126 12.49 -13.50 -13.74
N MET A 127 11.77 -12.45 -14.10
CA MET A 127 12.04 -11.10 -13.61
C MET A 127 12.00 -11.00 -12.07
N ASN A 128 10.99 -11.56 -11.43
CA ASN A 128 10.91 -11.55 -9.96
C ASN A 128 11.87 -12.55 -9.32
N GLY A 129 12.20 -13.64 -10.02
CA GLY A 129 13.09 -14.70 -9.55
C GLY A 129 14.57 -14.32 -9.61
N SER A 130 14.98 -13.44 -10.53
CA SER A 130 16.37 -13.02 -10.76
C SER A 130 16.82 -11.81 -9.92
N HIS A 131 15.95 -11.27 -9.04
CA HIS A 131 16.27 -10.11 -8.23
C HIS A 131 16.08 -10.37 -6.74
N TYR A 132 16.88 -9.67 -5.90
CA TYR A 132 16.70 -9.69 -4.45
C TYR A 132 15.36 -9.08 -4.06
N THR A 133 14.81 -9.51 -2.94
CA THR A 133 13.54 -8.93 -2.45
C THR A 133 13.69 -7.45 -2.10
N ASN A 134 12.70 -6.65 -2.49
CA ASN A 134 12.60 -5.22 -2.17
C ASN A 134 11.53 -4.94 -1.11
N TYR A 135 10.87 -5.96 -0.58
CA TYR A 135 9.84 -5.83 0.43
C TYR A 135 10.45 -5.59 1.81
N PRO A 136 10.08 -4.49 2.52
CA PRO A 136 10.65 -4.18 3.83
C PRO A 136 10.25 -5.19 4.93
N PRO A 137 10.91 -5.19 6.11
CA PRO A 137 10.81 -6.24 7.13
C PRO A 137 9.41 -6.54 7.66
N LEU A 138 8.58 -5.52 7.86
CA LEU A 138 7.23 -5.76 8.39
C LEU A 138 6.32 -6.40 7.32
N ASN A 139 6.60 -6.16 6.05
CA ASN A 139 5.95 -6.88 4.96
C ASN A 139 6.39 -8.35 4.93
N GLN A 140 7.69 -8.62 5.15
CA GLN A 140 8.21 -9.98 5.33
C GLN A 140 7.53 -10.71 6.51
N LEU A 141 7.23 -9.99 7.59
CA LEU A 141 6.46 -10.56 8.71
C LEU A 141 5.04 -10.97 8.27
N CYS A 142 4.36 -10.18 7.43
CA CYS A 142 3.07 -10.59 6.87
C CYS A 142 3.19 -11.87 6.04
N PHE A 143 4.25 -12.02 5.26
CA PHE A 143 4.52 -13.21 4.48
C PHE A 143 4.85 -14.41 5.37
N LEU A 144 5.63 -14.21 6.43
CA LEU A 144 5.90 -15.24 7.45
C LEU A 144 4.61 -15.72 8.12
N ILE A 145 3.69 -14.82 8.46
CA ILE A 145 2.39 -15.19 9.04
C ILE A 145 1.65 -16.14 8.10
N ALA A 146 1.62 -15.85 6.79
CA ALA A 146 0.99 -16.75 5.83
C ALA A 146 1.71 -18.12 5.76
N ALA A 147 3.04 -18.14 5.84
CA ALA A 147 3.82 -19.38 5.87
C ALA A 147 3.58 -20.19 7.16
N LEU A 148 3.45 -19.54 8.33
CA LEU A 148 3.14 -20.21 9.59
C LEU A 148 1.79 -20.94 9.57
N PHE A 149 0.76 -20.37 8.95
CA PHE A 149 -0.56 -20.98 8.87
C PHE A 149 -0.72 -21.92 7.67
N SER A 150 0.12 -21.78 6.63
CA SER A 150 -0.03 -22.54 5.39
C SER A 150 1.31 -22.76 4.65
N SER A 151 2.24 -23.44 5.31
CA SER A 151 3.60 -23.65 4.76
C SER A 151 3.66 -24.54 3.52
N LYS A 152 2.67 -25.41 3.29
CA LYS A 152 2.65 -26.43 2.23
C LYS A 152 1.54 -26.25 1.20
N SER A 153 0.82 -25.11 1.22
CA SER A 153 -0.25 -24.82 0.27
C SER A 153 -0.20 -23.39 -0.20
N ILE A 154 0.04 -23.19 -1.48
CA ILE A 154 -0.03 -21.86 -2.13
C ILE A 154 -1.43 -21.26 -1.91
N PHE A 155 -2.47 -22.04 -2.16
CA PHE A 155 -3.85 -21.58 -1.98
C PHE A 155 -4.16 -21.15 -0.55
N GLY A 156 -3.73 -21.93 0.44
CA GLY A 156 -3.89 -21.57 1.86
C GLY A 156 -3.12 -20.27 2.20
N SER A 157 -1.91 -20.10 1.68
CA SER A 157 -1.14 -18.86 1.86
C SER A 157 -1.84 -17.66 1.26
N ILE A 158 -2.46 -17.78 0.07
CA ILE A 158 -3.28 -16.73 -0.56
C ILE A 158 -4.43 -16.30 0.37
N ILE A 159 -5.14 -17.25 0.97
CA ILE A 159 -6.24 -16.94 1.90
C ILE A 159 -5.74 -16.15 3.11
N VAL A 160 -4.63 -16.57 3.72
CA VAL A 160 -4.07 -15.90 4.91
C VAL A 160 -3.62 -14.48 4.56
N LEU A 161 -2.87 -14.30 3.45
CA LEU A 161 -2.43 -12.97 2.98
C LEU A 161 -3.64 -12.06 2.74
N ARG A 162 -4.69 -12.58 2.12
CA ARG A 162 -5.93 -11.82 1.85
C ARG A 162 -6.66 -11.42 3.13
N LEU A 163 -6.70 -12.29 4.12
CA LEU A 163 -7.29 -11.99 5.42
C LEU A 163 -6.53 -10.86 6.13
N ILE A 164 -5.19 -10.84 6.05
CA ILE A 164 -4.38 -9.73 6.60
C ILE A 164 -4.78 -8.41 5.93
N ILE A 165 -4.93 -8.39 4.61
CA ILE A 165 -5.32 -7.20 3.85
C ILE A 165 -6.74 -6.75 4.21
N ILE A 166 -7.70 -7.68 4.31
CA ILE A 166 -9.09 -7.37 4.71
C ILE A 166 -9.12 -6.80 6.13
N LEU A 167 -8.37 -7.37 7.06
CA LEU A 167 -8.27 -6.86 8.44
C LEU A 167 -7.68 -5.45 8.48
N ALA A 168 -6.67 -5.17 7.66
CA ALA A 168 -6.11 -3.83 7.51
C ALA A 168 -7.16 -2.83 6.97
N ASP A 169 -7.95 -3.20 5.97
CA ASP A 169 -9.03 -2.37 5.45
C ASP A 169 -10.13 -2.09 6.49
N ILE A 170 -10.47 -3.07 7.32
CA ILE A 170 -11.38 -2.86 8.46
C ILE A 170 -10.76 -1.86 9.46
N GLY A 171 -9.46 -1.98 9.72
CA GLY A 171 -8.72 -1.01 10.54
C GLY A 171 -8.72 0.40 9.95
N ILE A 172 -8.53 0.52 8.63
CA ILE A 172 -8.63 1.80 7.90
C ILE A 172 -10.04 2.39 8.04
N LEU A 173 -11.07 1.58 7.85
CA LEU A 173 -12.46 2.00 8.00
C LEU A 173 -12.71 2.57 9.41
N TYR A 174 -12.25 1.88 10.45
CA TYR A 174 -12.45 2.29 11.83
C TYR A 174 -11.65 3.55 12.19
N PHE A 175 -10.34 3.56 11.97
CA PHE A 175 -9.49 4.71 12.33
C PHE A 175 -9.61 5.86 11.35
N GLY A 176 -9.87 5.59 10.07
CA GLY A 176 -10.14 6.60 9.06
C GLY A 176 -11.44 7.35 9.35
N LYS A 177 -12.50 6.65 9.75
CA LYS A 177 -13.74 7.30 10.26
C LYS A 177 -13.43 8.24 11.41
N LYS A 178 -12.71 7.77 12.45
CA LYS A 178 -12.32 8.59 13.62
C LYS A 178 -11.45 9.78 13.23
N LEU A 179 -10.58 9.63 12.25
CA LEU A 179 -9.74 10.71 11.76
C LEU A 179 -10.59 11.76 11.01
N LEU A 180 -11.55 11.34 10.18
CA LEU A 180 -12.48 12.25 9.51
C LEU A 180 -13.34 13.03 10.51
N GLU A 181 -13.81 12.37 11.59
CA GLU A 181 -14.54 13.04 12.69
C GLU A 181 -13.67 14.12 13.35
N LYS A 182 -12.39 13.83 13.64
CA LYS A 182 -11.45 14.83 14.19
C LYS A 182 -11.17 15.99 13.23
N LEU A 183 -11.19 15.74 11.94
CA LEU A 183 -11.01 16.74 10.88
C LEU A 183 -12.31 17.47 10.54
N GLN A 184 -13.43 17.15 11.19
CA GLN A 184 -14.77 17.69 10.91
C GLN A 184 -15.21 17.50 9.45
N LEU A 185 -14.79 16.38 8.84
CA LEU A 185 -15.15 15.99 7.48
C LEU A 185 -16.26 14.93 7.49
N PRO A 186 -17.09 14.86 6.44
CA PRO A 186 -18.15 13.86 6.35
C PRO A 186 -17.56 12.43 6.44
N VAL A 187 -17.99 11.65 7.42
CA VAL A 187 -17.48 10.28 7.65
C VAL A 187 -17.75 9.34 6.49
N LYS A 188 -18.80 9.61 5.69
CA LYS A 188 -19.11 8.84 4.47
C LYS A 188 -17.99 8.91 3.42
N ASN A 189 -17.11 9.92 3.51
CA ASN A 189 -15.97 10.06 2.59
C ASN A 189 -15.00 8.89 2.65
N ILE A 190 -14.95 8.11 3.75
CA ILE A 190 -14.11 6.92 3.83
C ILE A 190 -14.44 5.89 2.75
N PHE A 191 -15.70 5.86 2.28
CA PHE A 191 -16.13 4.90 1.27
C PHE A 191 -15.64 5.22 -0.16
N TRP A 192 -15.12 6.45 -0.40
CA TRP A 192 -14.38 6.74 -1.64
C TRP A 192 -13.11 5.89 -1.77
N TYR A 193 -12.55 5.46 -0.64
CA TYR A 193 -11.46 4.47 -0.60
C TYR A 193 -12.02 3.05 -0.46
N ILE A 194 -12.80 2.77 0.59
CA ILE A 194 -13.19 1.41 0.99
C ILE A 194 -14.06 0.69 -0.07
N LEU A 195 -14.93 1.41 -0.78
CA LEU A 195 -15.76 0.83 -1.87
C LEU A 195 -15.18 1.03 -3.26
N ASN A 196 -14.01 1.66 -3.38
CA ASN A 196 -13.39 1.90 -4.68
C ASN A 196 -13.06 0.57 -5.37
N PRO A 197 -13.52 0.33 -6.60
CA PRO A 197 -13.26 -0.91 -7.33
C PRO A 197 -11.77 -1.21 -7.49
N PHE A 198 -10.94 -0.19 -7.77
CA PHE A 198 -9.49 -0.35 -7.85
C PHE A 198 -8.93 -0.94 -6.55
N ILE A 199 -9.32 -0.37 -5.39
CA ILE A 199 -8.83 -0.84 -4.09
C ILE A 199 -9.26 -2.28 -3.83
N ILE A 200 -10.49 -2.66 -4.15
CA ILE A 200 -11.00 -4.01 -3.94
C ILE A 200 -10.27 -5.01 -4.84
N ILE A 201 -10.12 -4.71 -6.13
CA ILE A 201 -9.52 -5.61 -7.11
C ILE A 201 -8.01 -5.73 -6.89
N GLU A 202 -7.29 -4.60 -6.86
CA GLU A 202 -5.83 -4.62 -6.81
C GLU A 202 -5.31 -4.99 -5.42
N MET A 203 -5.91 -4.44 -4.35
CA MET A 203 -5.39 -4.69 -3.02
C MET A 203 -5.89 -6.05 -2.48
N THR A 204 -7.21 -6.25 -2.45
CA THR A 204 -7.76 -7.50 -1.91
C THR A 204 -7.68 -8.64 -2.91
N GLY A 205 -8.00 -8.41 -4.19
CA GLY A 205 -7.99 -9.43 -5.24
C GLY A 205 -6.57 -9.90 -5.56
N ASN A 206 -5.66 -8.97 -5.83
CA ASN A 206 -4.29 -9.24 -6.28
C ASN A 206 -3.24 -9.23 -5.15
N LEU A 207 -3.67 -9.15 -3.89
CA LEU A 207 -2.83 -9.25 -2.69
C LEU A 207 -1.76 -8.14 -2.57
N HIS A 208 -2.07 -6.91 -2.96
CA HIS A 208 -1.17 -5.79 -2.73
C HIS A 208 -1.30 -5.25 -1.30
N PHE A 209 -0.17 -4.94 -0.65
CA PHE A 209 -0.08 -4.64 0.78
C PHE A 209 -0.24 -3.15 1.13
N GLU A 210 -0.66 -2.29 0.18
CA GLU A 210 -0.96 -0.88 0.44
C GLU A 210 -2.00 -0.68 1.56
N PRO A 211 -3.05 -1.51 1.73
CA PRO A 211 -3.95 -1.37 2.87
C PRO A 211 -3.25 -1.56 4.21
N VAL A 212 -2.30 -2.48 4.34
CA VAL A 212 -1.54 -2.68 5.58
C VAL A 212 -0.65 -1.47 5.86
N MET A 213 0.02 -0.96 4.84
CA MET A 213 0.78 0.30 4.91
C MET A 213 -0.11 1.47 5.36
N LEU A 214 -1.25 1.67 4.69
CA LEU A 214 -2.18 2.76 4.98
C LEU A 214 -2.83 2.63 6.35
N PHE A 215 -3.10 1.42 6.84
CA PHE A 215 -3.60 1.19 8.19
C PHE A 215 -2.65 1.78 9.23
N PHE A 216 -1.36 1.45 9.17
CA PHE A 216 -0.37 1.99 10.08
C PHE A 216 -0.21 3.51 9.91
N PHE A 217 -0.26 4.02 8.69
CA PHE A 217 -0.15 5.45 8.41
C PHE A 217 -1.34 6.23 8.99
N ILE A 218 -2.57 5.79 8.73
CA ILE A 218 -3.81 6.44 9.23
C ILE A 218 -3.87 6.35 10.75
N LEU A 219 -3.53 5.20 11.35
CA LEU A 219 -3.44 5.04 12.78
C LEU A 219 -2.38 5.97 13.37
N GLY A 220 -1.22 6.10 12.72
CA GLY A 220 -0.16 7.04 13.09
C GLY A 220 -0.65 8.49 13.07
N LEU A 221 -1.32 8.92 12.00
CA LEU A 221 -1.94 10.24 11.94
C LEU A 221 -2.99 10.45 13.05
N TYR A 222 -3.85 9.45 13.28
CA TYR A 222 -4.83 9.52 14.35
C TYR A 222 -4.17 9.71 15.73
N LYS A 223 -3.08 8.98 16.01
CA LYS A 223 -2.29 9.13 17.25
C LYS A 223 -1.58 10.47 17.34
N LEU A 224 -1.14 11.02 16.21
CA LEU A 224 -0.56 12.35 16.16
C LEU A 224 -1.60 13.42 16.55
N PHE A 225 -2.84 13.31 16.07
CA PHE A 225 -3.96 14.15 16.51
C PHE A 225 -4.30 13.97 18.00
N GLU A 226 -4.05 12.80 18.59
CA GLU A 226 -4.15 12.56 20.04
C GLU A 226 -2.93 13.09 20.82
N GLN A 227 -2.00 13.81 20.19
CA GLN A 227 -0.76 14.32 20.77
C GLN A 227 0.22 13.22 21.22
N LYS A 228 0.02 11.97 20.82
CA LYS A 228 0.88 10.81 21.10
C LYS A 228 1.94 10.66 20.01
N TRP A 229 2.80 11.68 19.88
CA TRP A 229 3.72 11.80 18.74
C TRP A 229 4.76 10.67 18.66
N ILE A 230 5.24 10.10 19.80
CA ILE A 230 6.18 8.96 19.79
C ILE A 230 5.49 7.74 19.18
N LEU A 231 4.27 7.40 19.64
CA LEU A 231 3.52 6.28 19.08
C LEU A 231 3.18 6.52 17.61
N ALA A 232 2.87 7.76 17.22
CA ALA A 232 2.66 8.12 15.84
C ALA A 232 3.92 7.88 14.98
N ALA A 233 5.11 8.24 15.48
CA ALA A 233 6.39 7.99 14.82
C ALA A 233 6.64 6.49 14.61
N ILE A 234 6.42 5.68 15.66
CA ILE A 234 6.54 4.20 15.57
C ILE A 234 5.59 3.62 14.52
N LEU A 235 4.33 4.05 14.51
CA LEU A 235 3.33 3.56 13.55
C LEU A 235 3.66 4.00 12.11
N ILE A 236 4.19 5.20 11.91
CA ILE A 236 4.66 5.64 10.60
C ILE A 236 5.89 4.84 10.15
N ALA A 237 6.81 4.51 11.05
CA ALA A 237 7.90 3.60 10.76
C ALA A 237 7.41 2.19 10.37
N CYS A 238 6.37 1.67 11.06
CA CYS A 238 5.70 0.43 10.66
C CYS A 238 5.11 0.55 9.23
N SER A 239 4.48 1.67 8.92
CA SER A 239 3.98 1.94 7.56
C SER A 239 5.09 1.90 6.50
N ILE A 240 6.21 2.58 6.76
CA ILE A 240 7.41 2.57 5.90
C ILE A 240 7.96 1.15 5.77
N SER A 241 7.92 0.36 6.85
CA SER A 241 8.40 -1.03 6.88
C SER A 241 7.43 -2.03 6.20
N ILE A 242 6.28 -1.61 5.74
CA ILE A 242 5.44 -2.37 4.79
C ILE A 242 5.80 -1.98 3.34
N LYS A 243 5.82 -0.68 3.03
CA LYS A 243 6.23 -0.11 1.73
C LYS A 243 6.89 1.24 1.93
N LEU A 244 7.89 1.58 1.11
CA LEU A 244 8.69 2.80 1.27
C LEU A 244 7.94 4.11 0.93
N ILE A 245 6.78 4.02 0.27
CA ILE A 245 5.98 5.18 -0.19
C ILE A 245 5.74 6.23 0.92
N PRO A 246 5.44 5.87 2.19
CA PRO A 246 5.24 6.87 3.25
C PRO A 246 6.42 7.78 3.52
N LEU A 247 7.64 7.43 3.12
CA LEU A 247 8.81 8.32 3.19
C LEU A 247 8.58 9.64 2.45
N LEU A 248 7.84 9.61 1.34
CA LEU A 248 7.51 10.81 0.55
C LEU A 248 6.66 11.81 1.34
N PHE A 249 5.92 11.38 2.34
CA PHE A 249 5.05 12.26 3.14
C PHE A 249 5.75 12.86 4.36
N LEU A 250 6.98 12.42 4.70
CA LEU A 250 7.70 12.94 5.86
C LEU A 250 7.89 14.48 5.84
N PRO A 251 8.23 15.13 4.71
CA PRO A 251 8.36 16.60 4.68
C PRO A 251 7.09 17.33 5.11
N LEU A 252 5.90 16.73 4.89
CA LEU A 252 4.61 17.36 5.21
C LEU A 252 4.37 17.51 6.72
N PHE A 253 5.09 16.77 7.58
CA PHE A 253 5.01 16.93 9.03
C PHE A 253 5.66 18.23 9.53
N TYR A 254 6.46 18.92 8.70
CA TYR A 254 7.10 20.18 9.05
C TYR A 254 6.10 21.20 9.62
N GLN A 255 5.02 21.46 8.91
CA GLN A 255 4.01 22.44 9.37
C GLN A 255 3.26 21.98 10.62
N TRP A 256 3.01 20.68 10.75
CA TRP A 256 2.35 20.14 11.94
C TRP A 256 3.10 20.54 13.22
N PHE A 257 4.41 20.31 13.24
CA PHE A 257 5.22 20.57 14.43
C PHE A 257 5.51 22.06 14.62
N THR A 258 5.83 22.80 13.58
CA THR A 258 6.20 24.24 13.68
C THR A 258 5.01 25.12 13.94
N THR A 259 3.85 24.88 13.31
CA THR A 259 2.64 25.69 13.51
C THR A 259 1.96 25.38 14.83
N SER A 260 1.93 24.12 15.28
CA SER A 260 1.33 23.74 16.58
C SER A 260 2.10 24.31 17.75
N SER A 261 3.43 24.39 17.69
CA SER A 261 4.26 25.04 18.69
C SER A 261 3.92 26.52 18.86
N ASN A 262 3.70 27.25 17.77
CA ASN A 262 3.31 28.65 17.78
C ASN A 262 1.88 28.90 18.35
N ARG A 263 0.93 27.95 18.18
CA ARG A 263 -0.43 28.04 18.74
C ARG A 263 -0.45 27.79 20.25
N GLN A 264 0.36 26.84 20.76
CA GLN A 264 0.47 26.59 22.20
C GLN A 264 1.14 27.77 22.93
N SER A 265 2.12 28.41 22.29
CA SER A 265 2.77 29.61 22.82
C SER A 265 1.81 30.79 22.97
N LYS A 266 0.85 30.97 22.04
CA LYS A 266 -0.17 32.05 22.14
C LYS A 266 -1.22 31.82 23.22
N LYS A 267 -1.50 30.54 23.59
CA LYS A 267 -2.50 30.19 24.64
C LYS A 267 -1.92 30.16 26.07
N LYS A 268 -0.62 29.93 26.21
CA LYS A 268 0.11 30.00 27.49
C LYS A 268 1.09 31.17 27.39
N LEU A 269 1.02 32.10 28.31
CA LEU A 269 1.95 33.23 28.46
C LEU A 269 3.44 32.79 28.67
N LEU A 270 3.78 31.55 28.37
CA LEU A 270 5.13 31.00 28.45
C LEU A 270 5.82 31.19 27.09
N ARG A 271 6.97 31.87 27.10
CA ARG A 271 7.88 31.96 25.95
C ARG A 271 8.35 30.54 25.61
N VAL A 272 7.71 29.87 24.66
CA VAL A 272 8.23 28.63 24.05
C VAL A 272 9.40 29.05 23.14
N PRO A 273 10.58 28.45 23.27
CA PRO A 273 11.70 28.75 22.37
C PRO A 273 11.28 28.62 20.90
N PRO A 274 11.73 29.53 20.02
CA PRO A 274 11.34 29.49 18.60
C PRO A 274 11.69 28.18 17.90
N PHE A 275 12.66 27.43 18.42
CA PHE A 275 13.11 26.13 17.88
C PHE A 275 12.44 24.90 18.48
N ALA A 276 11.55 25.03 19.47
CA ALA A 276 10.92 23.87 20.15
C ALA A 276 10.14 22.96 19.18
N GLY A 277 9.52 23.55 18.15
CA GLY A 277 8.83 22.80 17.10
C GLY A 277 9.77 21.99 16.22
N LEU A 278 10.89 22.56 15.83
CA LEU A 278 11.93 21.87 15.04
C LEU A 278 12.59 20.76 15.83
N THR A 279 12.94 20.99 17.10
CA THR A 279 13.50 19.95 17.99
C THR A 279 12.57 18.76 18.07
N LYS A 280 11.26 18.99 18.24
CA LYS A 280 10.25 17.93 18.28
C LYS A 280 10.10 17.20 16.95
N LEU A 281 10.21 17.92 15.82
CA LEU A 281 10.22 17.34 14.49
C LEU A 281 11.43 16.43 14.27
N PHE A 282 12.64 16.88 14.65
CA PHE A 282 13.85 16.05 14.56
C PHE A 282 13.76 14.83 15.46
N ALA A 283 13.24 14.96 16.69
CA ALA A 283 13.00 13.83 17.59
C ALA A 283 11.99 12.84 16.97
N PHE A 284 10.94 13.33 16.32
CA PHE A 284 9.96 12.51 15.61
C PHE A 284 10.63 11.70 14.48
N TYR A 285 11.48 12.33 13.66
CA TYR A 285 12.22 11.63 12.62
C TYR A 285 13.26 10.64 13.18
N ALA A 286 13.91 10.99 14.28
CA ALA A 286 14.85 10.09 14.94
C ALA A 286 14.15 8.82 15.44
N VAL A 287 12.93 8.92 16.00
CA VAL A 287 12.13 7.77 16.42
C VAL A 287 11.71 6.93 15.19
N ILE A 288 11.30 7.56 14.08
CA ILE A 288 10.99 6.83 12.83
C ILE A 288 12.22 6.05 12.38
N LEU A 289 13.37 6.70 12.26
CA LEU A 289 14.61 6.08 11.81
C LEU A 289 15.03 4.92 12.73
N ALA A 290 15.06 5.16 14.04
CA ALA A 290 15.43 4.14 15.04
C ALA A 290 14.49 2.93 14.95
N THR A 291 13.17 3.15 14.86
CA THR A 291 12.21 2.06 14.73
C THR A 291 12.41 1.28 13.43
N THR A 292 12.65 1.99 12.31
CA THR A 292 12.92 1.33 11.02
C THR A 292 14.19 0.47 11.09
N ILE A 293 15.26 0.97 11.69
CA ILE A 293 16.50 0.20 11.89
C ILE A 293 16.23 -1.05 12.74
N VAL A 294 15.51 -0.90 13.87
CA VAL A 294 15.15 -2.03 14.74
C VAL A 294 14.39 -3.11 13.99
N LEU A 295 13.47 -2.73 13.11
CA LEU A 295 12.71 -3.68 12.30
C LEU A 295 13.59 -4.45 11.29
N PHE A 296 14.70 -3.88 10.82
CA PHE A 296 15.66 -4.57 9.95
C PHE A 296 16.64 -5.48 10.71
N LEU A 297 16.82 -5.32 12.03
CA LEU A 297 17.82 -6.08 12.80
C LEU A 297 17.71 -7.61 12.67
N PRO A 298 16.50 -8.22 12.64
CA PRO A 298 16.38 -9.68 12.45
C PRO A 298 17.00 -10.19 11.15
N PHE A 299 17.12 -9.35 10.13
CA PHE A 299 17.66 -9.68 8.81
C PHE A 299 19.08 -9.17 8.60
N TYR A 300 19.71 -8.60 9.64
CA TYR A 300 21.01 -7.93 9.51
C TYR A 300 22.11 -8.91 9.02
N SER A 301 22.83 -8.47 8.01
CA SER A 301 24.06 -9.06 7.52
C SER A 301 24.92 -7.97 6.86
N SER A 302 26.21 -8.21 6.69
CA SER A 302 27.09 -7.26 6.00
C SER A 302 26.67 -6.96 4.56
N GLU A 303 25.98 -7.89 3.91
CA GLU A 303 25.55 -7.81 2.51
C GLU A 303 24.13 -7.20 2.36
N LEU A 304 23.34 -7.18 3.44
CA LEU A 304 21.93 -6.75 3.40
C LEU A 304 21.78 -5.38 2.73
N ILE A 305 22.58 -4.40 3.15
CA ILE A 305 22.44 -3.02 2.68
C ILE A 305 22.67 -2.97 1.16
N VAL A 306 23.74 -3.61 0.68
CA VAL A 306 24.09 -3.60 -0.74
C VAL A 306 23.01 -4.29 -1.56
N LYS A 307 22.61 -5.51 -1.19
CA LYS A 307 21.62 -6.30 -1.94
C LYS A 307 20.23 -5.63 -1.96
N TYR A 308 19.80 -5.13 -0.81
CA TYR A 308 18.51 -4.44 -0.70
C TYR A 308 18.47 -3.13 -1.49
N THR A 309 19.51 -2.28 -1.36
CA THR A 309 19.55 -1.00 -2.09
C THR A 309 19.71 -1.20 -3.59
N THR A 310 20.44 -2.22 -4.04
CA THR A 310 20.53 -2.59 -5.47
C THR A 310 19.16 -2.94 -6.02
N SER A 311 18.39 -3.78 -5.31
CA SER A 311 17.04 -4.15 -5.75
C SER A 311 16.09 -2.96 -5.74
N VAL A 312 16.09 -2.15 -4.67
CA VAL A 312 15.28 -0.93 -4.61
C VAL A 312 15.66 0.03 -5.74
N GLY A 313 16.97 0.21 -5.99
CA GLY A 313 17.47 1.07 -7.07
C GLY A 313 17.00 0.63 -8.46
N LEU A 314 17.02 -0.67 -8.74
CA LEU A 314 16.51 -1.25 -9.98
C LEU A 314 15.02 -0.90 -10.20
N TRP A 315 14.18 -1.12 -9.18
CA TRP A 315 12.75 -0.86 -9.29
C TRP A 315 12.41 0.63 -9.46
N PHE A 316 13.25 1.53 -8.95
CA PHE A 316 13.06 2.97 -9.13
C PHE A 316 13.74 3.53 -10.37
N GLY A 317 14.79 2.88 -10.90
CA GLY A 317 15.61 3.40 -12.00
C GLY A 317 15.28 2.83 -13.37
N ASP A 318 14.93 1.53 -13.43
CA ASP A 318 14.90 0.80 -14.70
C ASP A 318 13.54 0.13 -14.98
N PHE A 319 12.58 0.20 -14.07
CA PHE A 319 11.29 -0.46 -14.21
C PHE A 319 10.17 0.52 -14.59
N GLU A 320 9.48 0.20 -15.68
CA GLU A 320 8.27 0.94 -16.11
C GLU A 320 7.06 0.42 -15.33
N PHE A 321 6.72 1.09 -14.23
CA PHE A 321 5.44 0.87 -13.57
C PHE A 321 4.29 1.45 -14.42
N ASN A 322 3.03 1.12 -14.07
CA ASN A 322 1.84 1.76 -14.61
C ASN A 322 1.79 3.25 -14.26
N ALA A 323 2.72 4.02 -14.80
CA ALA A 323 3.00 5.39 -14.44
C ALA A 323 2.47 6.32 -15.50
N SER A 324 1.29 6.89 -15.30
CA SER A 324 0.60 7.77 -16.25
C SER A 324 1.47 8.92 -16.77
N PHE A 325 2.14 9.65 -15.87
CA PHE A 325 3.04 10.75 -16.25
C PHE A 325 4.32 10.26 -16.92
N TYR A 326 4.86 9.13 -16.47
CA TYR A 326 6.03 8.53 -17.10
C TYR A 326 5.77 8.21 -18.57
N TYR A 327 4.63 7.61 -18.90
CA TYR A 327 4.29 7.29 -20.27
C TYR A 327 4.15 8.52 -21.16
N LEU A 328 3.65 9.65 -20.64
CA LEU A 328 3.64 10.90 -21.39
C LEU A 328 5.05 11.37 -21.75
N PHE A 329 5.96 11.36 -20.79
CA PHE A 329 7.36 11.72 -21.01
C PHE A 329 8.08 10.72 -21.92
N ARG A 330 7.76 9.44 -21.80
CA ARG A 330 8.29 8.38 -22.67
C ARG A 330 7.89 8.62 -24.14
N GLU A 331 6.61 8.89 -24.40
CA GLU A 331 6.13 9.19 -25.77
C GLU A 331 6.79 10.46 -26.33
N ILE A 332 7.01 11.48 -25.51
CA ILE A 332 7.78 12.66 -25.91
C ILE A 332 9.22 12.26 -26.27
N GLY A 333 9.85 11.38 -25.49
CA GLY A 333 11.19 10.83 -25.77
C GLY A 333 11.24 10.13 -27.14
N TYR A 334 10.27 9.29 -27.43
CA TYR A 334 10.16 8.62 -28.73
C TYR A 334 10.01 9.61 -29.90
N LEU A 335 9.22 10.69 -29.73
CA LEU A 335 9.01 11.70 -30.77
C LEU A 335 10.29 12.50 -31.08
N PHE A 336 11.11 12.81 -30.08
CA PHE A 336 12.28 13.68 -30.27
C PHE A 336 13.60 12.92 -30.45
N ARG A 337 13.75 11.73 -29.87
CA ARG A 337 15.00 10.96 -29.85
C ARG A 337 14.89 9.54 -30.40
N GLY A 338 13.70 9.06 -30.63
CA GLY A 338 13.46 7.74 -31.22
C GLY A 338 13.57 6.55 -30.27
N TRP A 339 13.82 6.77 -28.95
CA TRP A 339 13.92 5.72 -27.94
C TRP A 339 13.33 6.12 -26.57
N ASN A 340 13.23 5.15 -25.69
CA ASN A 340 12.74 5.34 -24.34
C ASN A 340 13.81 5.98 -23.45
N GLU A 341 13.56 7.17 -22.96
CA GLU A 341 14.45 7.94 -22.08
C GLU A 341 14.30 7.59 -20.59
N ILE A 342 14.02 6.32 -20.25
CA ILE A 342 13.80 5.87 -18.87
C ILE A 342 14.95 6.27 -17.95
N SER A 343 16.19 6.16 -18.40
CA SER A 343 17.38 6.50 -17.62
C SER A 343 17.47 7.98 -17.19
N ILE A 344 16.82 8.87 -17.94
CA ILE A 344 16.72 10.30 -17.62
C ILE A 344 15.45 10.57 -16.80
N ILE A 345 14.30 10.07 -17.26
CA ILE A 345 13.00 10.29 -16.64
C ILE A 345 13.00 9.76 -15.22
N ALA A 346 13.52 8.54 -14.99
CA ALA A 346 13.58 7.91 -13.69
C ALA A 346 14.50 8.64 -12.68
N LYS A 347 15.48 9.42 -13.13
CA LYS A 347 16.32 10.26 -12.27
C LYS A 347 15.68 11.62 -11.95
N ILE A 348 15.03 12.22 -12.93
CA ILE A 348 14.49 13.58 -12.80
C ILE A 348 13.15 13.58 -12.04
N THR A 349 12.22 12.69 -12.36
CA THR A 349 10.88 12.70 -11.78
C THR A 349 10.83 12.53 -10.26
N PRO A 350 11.62 11.65 -9.60
CA PRO A 350 11.67 11.59 -8.15
C PRO A 350 12.20 12.87 -7.50
N VAL A 351 13.23 13.48 -8.10
CA VAL A 351 13.80 14.77 -7.61
C VAL A 351 12.75 15.88 -7.68
N LEU A 352 12.07 16.02 -8.80
CA LEU A 352 10.99 17.01 -8.96
C LEU A 352 9.84 16.75 -7.96
N THR A 353 9.50 15.49 -7.72
CA THR A 353 8.47 15.11 -6.74
C THR A 353 8.88 15.53 -5.33
N ILE A 354 10.13 15.27 -4.92
CA ILE A 354 10.63 15.65 -3.60
C ILE A 354 10.64 17.18 -3.46
N ILE A 355 11.14 17.91 -4.47
CA ILE A 355 11.14 19.39 -4.47
C ILE A 355 9.71 19.92 -4.33
N PHE A 356 8.77 19.38 -5.09
CA PHE A 356 7.35 19.75 -5.01
C PHE A 356 6.76 19.52 -3.62
N LEU A 357 7.05 18.36 -3.00
CA LEU A 357 6.60 18.05 -1.64
C LEU A 357 7.21 19.00 -0.60
N ILE A 358 8.48 19.35 -0.73
CA ILE A 358 9.15 20.35 0.13
C ILE A 358 8.49 21.73 -0.04
N ILE A 359 8.24 22.16 -1.26
CA ILE A 359 7.53 23.43 -1.53
C ILE A 359 6.16 23.43 -0.85
N ILE A 360 5.38 22.37 -1.01
CA ILE A 360 4.08 22.25 -0.32
C ILE A 360 4.27 22.27 1.20
N ALA A 361 5.24 21.53 1.73
CA ALA A 361 5.51 21.44 3.16
C ALA A 361 5.85 22.80 3.79
N VAL A 362 6.54 23.67 3.06
CA VAL A 362 7.01 24.98 3.56
C VAL A 362 5.96 26.07 3.32
N PHE A 363 5.41 26.15 2.12
CA PHE A 363 4.63 27.30 1.68
C PHE A 363 3.11 27.15 1.81
N ARG A 364 2.57 25.92 1.78
CA ARG A 364 1.13 25.69 1.92
C ARG A 364 0.70 25.86 3.38
N LYS A 365 -0.02 26.96 3.66
CA LYS A 365 -0.62 27.17 4.98
C LYS A 365 -1.78 26.19 5.18
N ASN A 366 -1.67 25.32 6.18
CA ASN A 366 -2.76 24.47 6.59
C ASN A 366 -3.85 25.33 7.24
N LYS A 367 -5.03 25.36 6.61
CA LYS A 367 -6.23 25.92 7.24
C LYS A 367 -6.75 24.86 8.23
N THR A 368 -6.38 24.98 9.49
CA THR A 368 -6.95 24.21 10.61
C THR A 368 -7.37 25.17 11.70
#